data_4cf8c36d5e0f0313395acd8d0fd549cd
#
_entry.id   4cf8c36d5e0f0313395acd8d0fd549cd
#
_cell.length_a   1.000
_cell.length_b   1.000
_cell.length_c   1.000
_cell.angle_alpha   90.00
_cell.angle_beta   90.00
_cell.angle_gamma   90.00
#
_symmetry.space_group_name_H-M   'P 1'
#
loop_
_entity.id
_entity.type
_entity.pdbx_description
1 polymer ?
#
loop_
_entity_poly.entity_id
_entity_poly.type
_entity_poly.pdbx_seq_one_letter_code
_entity_poly.pdbx_strand_id
1 'polypeptide(L)'
;DLKELVETGVTPIMYYDAMGRLIKTKMPDGTLSRTEFDSWKQVIYDANDTVLESESSWYHNRTNHLIDAELIAAGKDPNREKMAADKAAKHARTPSIQHFDTLGRPVLLVDHNKNLVTDADEFYLTKVNLDIESNLRSVIDARGNVVMQYKYDILGNKIYQSSMDAGQRWLLINILGNPLRTWDERNHEFQYLYDILHRPTQS
;
A
#
# COMPACT_ATOMS: atom_id res chain seq x y z
N ASP A 1 6.19 -19.54 -42.25
CA ASP A 1 6.50 -18.60 -41.16
C ASP A 1 5.19 -18.14 -40.55
N LEU A 2 4.75 -18.82 -39.50
CA LEU A 2 3.72 -18.32 -38.58
C LEU A 2 4.36 -17.15 -37.82
N LYS A 3 4.16 -15.92 -38.29
CA LYS A 3 4.30 -14.73 -37.45
C LYS A 3 3.22 -14.87 -36.40
N GLU A 4 3.63 -15.24 -35.18
CA GLU A 4 2.80 -14.99 -34.02
C GLU A 4 2.39 -13.51 -34.06
N LEU A 5 1.08 -13.27 -34.06
CA LEU A 5 0.55 -11.94 -33.86
C LEU A 5 1.13 -11.47 -32.51
N VAL A 6 2.07 -10.53 -32.55
CA VAL A 6 2.51 -9.83 -31.36
C VAL A 6 1.29 -9.02 -30.92
N GLU A 7 0.44 -9.65 -30.12
CA GLU A 7 -0.55 -8.93 -29.36
C GLU A 7 0.22 -7.95 -28.47
N THR A 8 0.15 -6.68 -28.78
CA THR A 8 0.56 -5.64 -27.83
C THR A 8 -0.33 -5.82 -26.64
N GLY A 9 0.20 -6.57 -25.64
CA GLY A 9 -0.60 -7.08 -24.54
C GLY A 9 -1.15 -5.96 -23.71
N VAL A 10 -2.44 -6.04 -23.40
CA VAL A 10 -3.12 -5.28 -22.36
C VAL A 10 -2.81 -5.85 -20.96
N THR A 11 -2.00 -6.90 -20.89
CA THR A 11 -1.72 -7.67 -19.67
C THR A 11 -0.32 -7.37 -19.13
N PRO A 12 -0.15 -7.12 -17.83
CA PRO A 12 1.16 -6.93 -17.24
C PRO A 12 2.00 -8.22 -17.31
N ILE A 13 3.32 -8.07 -17.48
CA ILE A 13 4.28 -9.18 -17.41
C ILE A 13 4.87 -9.21 -16.01
N MET A 14 4.69 -10.34 -15.33
CA MET A 14 5.14 -10.57 -13.97
C MET A 14 6.36 -11.48 -13.93
N TYR A 15 7.36 -11.10 -13.15
CA TYR A 15 8.59 -11.86 -12.96
C TYR A 15 8.69 -12.31 -11.50
N TYR A 16 9.09 -13.57 -11.31
CA TYR A 16 9.18 -14.18 -10.00
C TYR A 16 10.59 -14.66 -9.72
N ASP A 17 10.97 -14.68 -8.47
CA ASP A 17 12.22 -15.33 -8.04
C ASP A 17 12.04 -16.86 -7.91
N ALA A 18 13.14 -17.54 -7.55
CA ALA A 18 13.14 -19.01 -7.40
C ALA A 18 12.22 -19.50 -6.26
N MET A 19 11.80 -18.64 -5.36
CA MET A 19 10.86 -18.94 -4.27
C MET A 19 9.41 -18.61 -4.63
N GLY A 20 9.15 -18.14 -5.85
CA GLY A 20 7.82 -17.75 -6.31
C GLY A 20 7.34 -16.39 -5.81
N ARG A 21 8.22 -15.53 -5.29
CA ARG A 21 7.87 -14.16 -4.89
C ARG A 21 7.93 -13.24 -6.10
N LEU A 22 6.94 -12.35 -6.24
CA LEU A 22 6.89 -11.36 -7.33
C LEU A 22 8.00 -10.32 -7.10
N ILE A 23 8.98 -10.27 -8.02
CA ILE A 23 10.12 -9.36 -7.93
C ILE A 23 10.02 -8.18 -8.89
N LYS A 24 9.24 -8.29 -9.98
CA LYS A 24 9.13 -7.22 -10.97
C LYS A 24 7.84 -7.37 -11.76
N THR A 25 7.20 -6.25 -12.08
CA THR A 25 6.04 -6.16 -12.97
C THR A 25 6.28 -5.11 -14.04
N LYS A 26 6.16 -5.48 -15.31
CA LYS A 26 6.16 -4.54 -16.45
C LYS A 26 4.73 -4.34 -16.91
N MET A 27 4.30 -3.09 -16.94
CA MET A 27 2.98 -2.73 -17.43
C MET A 27 2.98 -2.47 -18.95
N PRO A 28 1.85 -2.63 -19.64
CA PRO A 28 1.74 -2.38 -21.06
C PRO A 28 2.08 -0.95 -21.49
N ASP A 29 1.90 0.03 -20.60
CA ASP A 29 2.21 1.43 -20.84
C ASP A 29 3.71 1.77 -20.74
N GLY A 30 4.55 0.75 -20.47
CA GLY A 30 5.99 0.87 -20.33
C GLY A 30 6.46 1.28 -18.94
N THR A 31 5.55 1.34 -17.94
CA THR A 31 5.96 1.52 -16.54
C THR A 31 6.45 0.21 -15.93
N LEU A 32 7.22 0.32 -14.87
CA LEU A 32 7.85 -0.78 -14.16
C LEU A 32 7.64 -0.62 -12.67
N SER A 33 7.42 -1.69 -11.95
CA SER A 33 7.56 -1.77 -10.50
C SER A 33 8.39 -2.98 -10.13
N ARG A 34 9.11 -2.92 -9.01
CA ARG A 34 9.92 -4.03 -8.53
C ARG A 34 10.04 -4.07 -7.03
N THR A 35 10.36 -5.26 -6.51
CA THR A 35 10.57 -5.49 -5.09
C THR A 35 11.87 -6.27 -4.88
N GLU A 36 12.70 -5.80 -3.99
CA GLU A 36 13.91 -6.49 -3.54
C GLU A 36 13.66 -7.09 -2.16
N PHE A 37 14.08 -8.32 -1.96
CA PHE A 37 13.88 -9.07 -0.73
C PHE A 37 15.20 -9.36 -0.05
N ASP A 38 15.23 -9.10 1.26
CA ASP A 38 16.27 -9.50 2.19
C ASP A 38 15.61 -10.35 3.30
N SER A 39 16.37 -10.95 4.19
CA SER A 39 15.86 -11.73 5.33
C SER A 39 15.06 -10.89 6.33
N TRP A 40 15.34 -9.58 6.41
CA TRP A 40 14.81 -8.67 7.43
C TRP A 40 14.01 -7.51 6.87
N LYS A 41 14.03 -7.33 5.55
CA LYS A 41 13.33 -6.22 4.90
C LYS A 41 12.96 -6.56 3.47
N GLN A 42 12.00 -5.83 2.96
CA GLN A 42 11.76 -5.70 1.54
C GLN A 42 11.82 -4.22 1.15
N VAL A 43 12.35 -3.96 -0.03
CA VAL A 43 12.40 -2.62 -0.64
C VAL A 43 11.47 -2.63 -1.84
N ILE A 44 10.48 -1.76 -1.83
CA ILE A 44 9.41 -1.70 -2.83
C ILE A 44 9.59 -0.44 -3.64
N TYR A 45 9.78 -0.62 -4.94
CA TYR A 45 9.90 0.44 -5.93
C TYR A 45 8.63 0.50 -6.76
N ASP A 46 7.92 1.60 -6.71
CA ASP A 46 6.75 1.84 -7.54
C ASP A 46 7.12 2.31 -8.96
N ALA A 47 6.11 2.67 -9.76
CA ALA A 47 6.33 3.13 -11.13
C ALA A 47 7.04 4.50 -11.21
N ASN A 48 6.95 5.35 -10.17
CA ASN A 48 7.67 6.61 -10.13
C ASN A 48 9.14 6.39 -9.74
N ASP A 49 9.39 5.49 -8.79
CA ASP A 49 10.74 5.14 -8.36
C ASP A 49 11.60 4.63 -9.50
N THR A 50 11.00 3.82 -10.37
CA THR A 50 11.67 3.12 -11.47
C THR A 50 11.62 3.89 -12.79
N VAL A 51 11.01 5.06 -12.81
CA VAL A 51 10.73 5.83 -14.04
C VAL A 51 11.99 6.15 -14.87
N LEU A 52 13.14 6.31 -14.21
CA LEU A 52 14.43 6.57 -14.85
C LEU A 52 15.26 5.30 -15.12
N GLU A 53 14.75 4.11 -14.79
CA GLU A 53 15.44 2.86 -15.08
C GLU A 53 15.40 2.55 -16.59
N SER A 54 16.46 1.95 -17.11
CA SER A 54 16.60 1.63 -18.54
C SER A 54 15.52 0.71 -19.09
N GLU A 55 14.92 -0.10 -18.22
CA GLU A 55 13.83 -1.01 -18.57
C GLU A 55 12.45 -0.34 -18.58
N SER A 56 12.32 0.88 -18.05
CA SER A 56 11.12 1.69 -18.08
C SER A 56 11.10 2.54 -19.35
N SER A 57 10.28 2.18 -20.31
CA SER A 57 10.16 2.96 -21.56
C SER A 57 9.23 4.17 -21.44
N TRP A 58 8.41 4.24 -20.38
CA TRP A 58 7.37 5.23 -20.21
C TRP A 58 7.90 6.69 -20.24
N TYR A 59 8.95 6.96 -19.47
CA TYR A 59 9.62 8.27 -19.41
C TYR A 59 10.33 8.59 -20.73
N HIS A 60 11.15 7.64 -21.20
CA HIS A 60 11.94 7.79 -22.42
C HIS A 60 11.06 8.12 -23.63
N ASN A 61 9.95 7.41 -23.80
CA ASN A 61 9.04 7.59 -24.93
C ASN A 61 8.40 8.97 -24.93
N ARG A 62 8.04 9.51 -23.74
CA ARG A 62 7.40 10.81 -23.60
C ARG A 62 8.37 11.98 -23.73
N THR A 63 9.55 11.86 -23.14
CA THR A 63 10.56 12.93 -23.18
C THR A 63 11.20 13.08 -24.56
N ASN A 64 11.31 11.99 -25.31
CA ASN A 64 11.87 12.00 -26.66
C ASN A 64 10.81 12.03 -27.79
N HIS A 65 9.56 12.29 -27.45
CA HIS A 65 8.46 12.44 -28.44
C HIS A 65 8.23 11.20 -29.34
N LEU A 66 8.56 9.99 -28.84
CA LEU A 66 8.50 8.75 -29.63
C LEU A 66 7.07 8.22 -29.83
N ILE A 67 6.13 8.65 -28.98
CA ILE A 67 4.72 8.19 -28.99
C ILE A 67 3.72 9.34 -29.19
N ASP A 68 4.18 10.49 -29.71
CA ASP A 68 3.32 11.67 -29.89
C ASP A 68 2.11 11.36 -30.76
N ALA A 69 2.30 10.63 -31.88
CA ALA A 69 1.21 10.26 -32.77
C ALA A 69 0.14 9.42 -32.08
N GLU A 70 0.56 8.48 -31.21
CA GLU A 70 -0.35 7.62 -30.42
C GLU A 70 -1.08 8.42 -29.35
N LEU A 71 -0.38 9.37 -28.69
CA LEU A 71 -0.97 10.25 -27.70
C LEU A 71 -2.04 11.15 -28.31
N ILE A 72 -1.75 11.74 -29.46
CA ILE A 72 -2.71 12.59 -30.20
C ILE A 72 -3.93 11.76 -30.64
N ALA A 73 -3.72 10.55 -31.17
CA ALA A 73 -4.81 9.65 -31.54
C ALA A 73 -5.69 9.27 -30.33
N ALA A 74 -5.10 9.20 -29.14
CA ALA A 74 -5.80 8.97 -27.87
C ALA A 74 -6.41 10.25 -27.24
N GLY A 75 -6.33 11.41 -27.92
CA GLY A 75 -6.85 12.69 -27.44
C GLY A 75 -6.00 13.34 -26.34
N LYS A 76 -4.74 12.96 -26.20
CA LYS A 76 -3.80 13.49 -25.21
C LYS A 76 -2.84 14.53 -25.84
N ASP A 77 -2.44 15.51 -25.07
CA ASP A 77 -1.45 16.52 -25.46
C ASP A 77 -0.04 16.01 -25.12
N PRO A 78 0.85 15.78 -26.12
CA PRO A 78 2.22 15.32 -25.90
C PRO A 78 3.03 16.21 -24.95
N ASN A 79 2.84 17.53 -24.98
CA ASN A 79 3.57 18.44 -24.11
C ASN A 79 3.13 18.26 -22.63
N ARG A 80 1.85 18.03 -22.38
CA ARG A 80 1.35 17.75 -21.03
C ARG A 80 1.87 16.39 -20.52
N GLU A 81 1.90 15.38 -21.39
CA GLU A 81 2.44 14.07 -21.07
C GLU A 81 3.94 14.13 -20.76
N LYS A 82 4.71 14.92 -21.51
CA LYS A 82 6.12 15.20 -21.19
C LYS A 82 6.29 15.92 -19.85
N MET A 83 5.49 16.95 -19.59
CA MET A 83 5.53 17.62 -18.28
C MET A 83 5.18 16.68 -17.12
N ALA A 84 4.26 15.73 -17.33
CA ALA A 84 3.94 14.71 -16.34
C ALA A 84 5.13 13.76 -16.11
N ALA A 85 5.82 13.35 -17.19
CA ALA A 85 7.03 12.55 -17.11
C ALA A 85 8.15 13.26 -16.35
N ASP A 86 8.39 14.53 -16.62
CA ASP A 86 9.39 15.34 -15.92
C ASP A 86 9.07 15.53 -14.42
N LYS A 87 7.78 15.57 -14.06
CA LYS A 87 7.34 15.59 -12.66
C LYS A 87 7.56 14.24 -11.98
N ALA A 88 7.20 13.14 -12.64
CA ALA A 88 7.41 11.79 -12.11
C ALA A 88 8.91 11.52 -11.86
N ALA A 89 9.79 11.97 -12.77
CA ALA A 89 11.23 11.82 -12.63
C ALA A 89 11.83 12.46 -11.36
N LYS A 90 11.15 13.48 -10.80
CA LYS A 90 11.58 14.12 -9.55
C LYS A 90 11.34 13.26 -8.31
N HIS A 91 10.48 12.27 -8.41
CA HIS A 91 10.19 11.27 -7.37
C HIS A 91 10.88 9.93 -7.65
N ALA A 92 11.80 9.88 -8.60
CA ALA A 92 12.56 8.67 -8.88
C ALA A 92 13.48 8.31 -7.71
N ARG A 93 13.60 6.98 -7.46
CA ARG A 93 14.49 6.42 -6.43
C ARG A 93 14.10 6.79 -4.99
N THR A 94 12.82 6.85 -4.72
CA THR A 94 12.27 7.07 -3.37
C THR A 94 11.49 5.85 -2.85
N PRO A 95 12.08 4.62 -2.84
CA PRO A 95 11.36 3.40 -2.50
C PRO A 95 10.88 3.39 -1.06
N SER A 96 9.78 2.68 -0.82
CA SER A 96 9.36 2.34 0.53
C SER A 96 10.08 1.08 1.02
N ILE A 97 10.41 1.05 2.33
CA ILE A 97 11.13 -0.05 2.96
C ILE A 97 10.27 -0.61 4.08
N GLN A 98 10.01 -1.91 4.03
CA GLN A 98 9.29 -2.63 5.08
C GLN A 98 10.26 -3.54 5.84
N HIS A 99 10.38 -3.34 7.15
CA HIS A 99 11.21 -4.16 8.03
C HIS A 99 10.36 -5.19 8.76
N PHE A 100 10.91 -6.39 8.89
CA PHE A 100 10.29 -7.53 9.54
C PHE A 100 10.97 -7.86 10.86
N ASP A 101 10.20 -8.47 11.78
CA ASP A 101 10.75 -9.09 12.97
C ASP A 101 11.23 -10.54 12.68
N THR A 102 11.70 -11.23 13.72
CA THR A 102 12.20 -12.61 13.63
C THR A 102 11.15 -13.64 13.18
N LEU A 103 9.87 -13.28 13.22
CA LEU A 103 8.76 -14.12 12.75
C LEU A 103 8.27 -13.74 11.36
N GLY A 104 8.97 -12.82 10.68
CA GLY A 104 8.59 -12.33 9.36
C GLY A 104 7.39 -11.36 9.36
N ARG A 105 7.03 -10.77 10.52
CA ARG A 105 5.92 -9.83 10.62
C ARG A 105 6.42 -8.41 10.40
N PRO A 106 5.70 -7.57 9.63
CA PRO A 106 6.09 -6.19 9.40
C PRO A 106 5.96 -5.37 10.70
N VAL A 107 7.04 -4.70 11.11
CA VAL A 107 7.09 -3.91 12.36
C VAL A 107 7.45 -2.45 12.12
N LEU A 108 8.06 -2.13 10.98
CA LEU A 108 8.41 -0.77 10.62
C LEU A 108 8.30 -0.57 9.11
N LEU A 109 7.54 0.43 8.71
CA LEU A 109 7.49 0.95 7.35
C LEU A 109 8.23 2.27 7.29
N VAL A 110 9.10 2.43 6.31
CA VAL A 110 9.83 3.67 6.02
C VAL A 110 9.44 4.14 4.63
N ASP A 111 8.66 5.21 4.57
CA ASP A 111 8.34 5.87 3.30
C ASP A 111 9.40 6.92 3.01
N HIS A 112 10.00 6.83 1.83
CA HIS A 112 11.00 7.76 1.35
C HIS A 112 10.31 8.80 0.46
N ASN A 113 10.47 10.06 0.78
CA ASN A 113 9.98 11.18 0.00
C ASN A 113 11.11 12.10 -0.38
N LYS A 114 11.00 12.80 -1.48
CA LYS A 114 11.93 13.83 -1.91
C LYS A 114 11.25 15.19 -1.86
N ASN A 115 11.81 16.10 -1.05
CA ASN A 115 11.32 17.45 -0.97
C ASN A 115 11.68 18.22 -2.26
N LEU A 116 10.71 18.58 -3.05
CA LEU A 116 10.91 19.20 -4.36
C LEU A 116 11.45 20.64 -4.31
N VAL A 117 11.44 21.28 -3.14
CA VAL A 117 11.93 22.65 -2.95
C VAL A 117 13.38 22.64 -2.50
N THR A 118 13.74 21.76 -1.57
CA THR A 118 15.07 21.68 -0.95
C THR A 118 15.96 20.61 -1.58
N ASP A 119 15.39 19.75 -2.43
CA ASP A 119 16.02 18.54 -3.00
C ASP A 119 16.53 17.56 -1.92
N ALA A 120 16.01 17.67 -0.70
CA ALA A 120 16.40 16.84 0.42
C ALA A 120 15.54 15.58 0.49
N ASP A 121 16.16 14.48 0.89
CA ASP A 121 15.46 13.23 1.20
C ASP A 121 14.79 13.33 2.57
N GLU A 122 13.53 12.92 2.63
CA GLU A 122 12.71 12.87 3.85
C GLU A 122 12.25 11.43 4.08
N PHE A 123 12.32 10.97 5.32
CA PHE A 123 11.91 9.61 5.69
C PHE A 123 10.80 9.65 6.72
N TYR A 124 9.69 9.01 6.41
CA TYR A 124 8.54 8.92 7.28
C TYR A 124 8.40 7.49 7.82
N LEU A 125 8.54 7.35 9.14
CA LEU A 125 8.56 6.06 9.81
C LEU A 125 7.19 5.76 10.41
N THR A 126 6.55 4.67 9.99
CA THR A 126 5.35 4.14 10.61
C THR A 126 5.71 2.86 11.36
N LYS A 127 5.59 2.90 12.70
CA LYS A 127 5.92 1.76 13.55
C LYS A 127 4.65 1.00 13.96
N VAL A 128 4.73 -0.32 13.83
CA VAL A 128 3.67 -1.26 14.21
C VAL A 128 4.11 -2.04 15.44
N ASN A 129 3.35 -1.97 16.52
CA ASN A 129 3.58 -2.77 17.72
C ASN A 129 2.63 -3.97 17.71
N LEU A 130 3.20 -5.16 17.74
CA LEU A 130 2.50 -6.44 17.79
C LEU A 130 2.70 -7.09 19.15
N ASP A 131 1.73 -7.87 19.61
CA ASP A 131 1.94 -8.76 20.77
C ASP A 131 2.51 -10.12 20.33
N ILE A 132 2.69 -11.01 21.31
CA ILE A 132 3.25 -12.36 21.07
C ILE A 132 2.34 -13.21 20.16
N GLU A 133 1.04 -12.96 20.17
CA GLU A 133 0.03 -13.64 19.35
C GLU A 133 -0.13 -13.04 17.95
N SER A 134 0.67 -12.01 17.63
CA SER A 134 0.62 -11.24 16.38
C SER A 134 -0.58 -10.28 16.27
N ASN A 135 -1.26 -10.00 17.36
CA ASN A 135 -2.31 -8.99 17.35
C ASN A 135 -1.70 -7.58 17.27
N LEU A 136 -2.26 -6.73 16.44
CA LEU A 136 -1.86 -5.33 16.30
C LEU A 136 -2.25 -4.54 17.54
N ARG A 137 -1.29 -4.10 18.35
CA ARG A 137 -1.52 -3.33 19.58
C ARG A 137 -1.58 -1.84 19.34
N SER A 138 -0.68 -1.31 18.53
CA SER A 138 -0.69 0.11 18.19
C SER A 138 0.06 0.39 16.89
N VAL A 139 -0.29 1.51 16.28
CA VAL A 139 0.42 2.11 15.13
C VAL A 139 0.88 3.50 15.54
N ILE A 140 2.14 3.80 15.30
CA ILE A 140 2.78 5.07 15.62
C ILE A 140 3.21 5.72 14.31
N ASP A 141 2.83 6.98 14.09
CA ASP A 141 3.17 7.75 12.90
C ASP A 141 4.61 8.29 12.94
N ALA A 142 5.03 8.95 11.85
CA ALA A 142 6.36 9.54 11.72
C ALA A 142 6.62 10.70 12.70
N ARG A 143 5.59 11.27 13.33
CA ARG A 143 5.69 12.33 14.34
C ARG A 143 5.77 11.77 15.76
N GLY A 144 5.66 10.44 15.92
CA GLY A 144 5.64 9.77 17.21
C GLY A 144 4.26 9.70 17.88
N ASN A 145 3.20 10.08 17.19
CA ASN A 145 1.84 9.99 17.72
C ASN A 145 1.32 8.56 17.58
N VAL A 146 0.60 8.07 18.59
CA VAL A 146 -0.16 6.83 18.52
C VAL A 146 -1.46 7.10 17.75
N VAL A 147 -1.47 6.76 16.44
CA VAL A 147 -2.61 7.01 15.55
C VAL A 147 -3.71 5.98 15.70
N MET A 148 -3.33 4.75 16.06
CA MET A 148 -4.27 3.65 16.33
C MET A 148 -3.81 2.84 17.53
N GLN A 149 -4.77 2.41 18.36
CA GLN A 149 -4.53 1.50 19.48
C GLN A 149 -5.66 0.48 19.57
N TYR A 150 -5.32 -0.77 19.93
CA TYR A 150 -6.27 -1.87 20.00
C TYR A 150 -6.09 -2.68 21.27
N LYS A 151 -7.21 -3.25 21.79
CA LYS A 151 -7.19 -4.29 22.84
C LYS A 151 -8.02 -5.48 22.37
N TYR A 152 -7.60 -6.64 22.80
CA TYR A 152 -8.20 -7.90 22.41
C TYR A 152 -8.60 -8.68 23.67
N ASP A 153 -9.60 -9.53 23.54
CA ASP A 153 -9.93 -10.53 24.53
C ASP A 153 -8.96 -11.72 24.47
N ILE A 154 -9.16 -12.72 25.33
CA ILE A 154 -8.33 -13.91 25.41
C ILE A 154 -8.43 -14.81 24.14
N LEU A 155 -9.45 -14.62 23.33
CA LEU A 155 -9.65 -15.35 22.08
C LEU A 155 -9.11 -14.61 20.86
N GLY A 156 -8.46 -13.45 21.05
CA GLY A 156 -7.93 -12.62 19.98
C GLY A 156 -8.98 -11.74 19.26
N ASN A 157 -10.19 -11.63 19.80
CA ASN A 157 -11.19 -10.74 19.24
C ASN A 157 -10.94 -9.30 19.69
N LYS A 158 -11.03 -8.36 18.76
CA LYS A 158 -10.87 -6.94 19.07
C LYS A 158 -12.07 -6.41 19.85
N ILE A 159 -11.83 -5.97 21.09
CA ILE A 159 -12.86 -5.43 22.02
C ILE A 159 -12.76 -3.92 22.21
N TYR A 160 -11.63 -3.32 21.81
CA TYR A 160 -11.40 -1.90 21.94
C TYR A 160 -10.53 -1.39 20.79
N GLN A 161 -10.86 -0.21 20.31
CA GLN A 161 -9.99 0.52 19.39
C GLN A 161 -10.04 2.01 19.71
N SER A 162 -8.90 2.67 19.61
CA SER A 162 -8.76 4.12 19.68
C SER A 162 -8.11 4.60 18.39
N SER A 163 -8.70 5.61 17.77
CA SER A 163 -8.16 6.30 16.61
C SER A 163 -7.93 7.76 16.97
N MET A 164 -6.82 8.32 16.52
CA MET A 164 -6.52 9.74 16.72
C MET A 164 -7.63 10.65 16.17
N ASP A 165 -8.25 10.25 15.05
CA ASP A 165 -9.26 11.08 14.37
C ASP A 165 -10.70 10.71 14.76
N ALA A 166 -10.97 9.42 14.98
CA ALA A 166 -12.33 8.90 15.18
C ALA A 166 -12.66 8.58 16.65
N GLY A 167 -11.71 8.83 17.59
CA GLY A 167 -11.87 8.59 19.00
C GLY A 167 -11.92 7.11 19.38
N GLN A 168 -12.49 6.83 20.53
CA GLN A 168 -12.51 5.50 21.15
C GLN A 168 -13.79 4.75 20.81
N ARG A 169 -13.68 3.43 20.65
CA ARG A 169 -14.81 2.52 20.44
C ARG A 169 -14.61 1.25 21.24
N TRP A 170 -15.69 0.78 21.83
CA TRP A 170 -15.75 -0.48 22.58
C TRP A 170 -16.74 -1.43 21.91
N LEU A 171 -16.41 -2.70 21.93
CA LEU A 171 -17.21 -3.77 21.33
C LEU A 171 -17.45 -4.86 22.38
N LEU A 172 -18.70 -5.23 22.59
CA LEU A 172 -19.09 -6.44 23.28
C LEU A 172 -19.54 -7.44 22.20
N ILE A 173 -18.92 -8.60 22.18
CA ILE A 173 -19.17 -9.63 21.16
C ILE A 173 -19.68 -10.90 21.82
N ASN A 174 -20.39 -11.72 21.08
CA ASN A 174 -20.79 -13.05 21.51
C ASN A 174 -19.67 -14.09 21.22
N ILE A 175 -19.88 -15.33 21.63
CA ILE A 175 -18.92 -16.45 21.45
C ILE A 175 -18.62 -16.75 19.96
N LEU A 176 -19.47 -16.31 19.04
CA LEU A 176 -19.27 -16.49 17.61
C LEU A 176 -18.58 -15.28 16.95
N GLY A 177 -18.16 -14.28 17.75
CA GLY A 177 -17.52 -13.05 17.26
C GLY A 177 -18.49 -11.99 16.72
N ASN A 178 -19.82 -12.21 16.83
CA ASN A 178 -20.80 -11.24 16.39
C ASN A 178 -20.95 -10.11 17.43
N PRO A 179 -21.05 -8.83 17.02
CA PRO A 179 -21.24 -7.72 17.94
C PRO A 179 -22.62 -7.82 18.62
N LEU A 180 -22.66 -7.69 19.95
CA LEU A 180 -23.89 -7.57 20.73
C LEU A 180 -24.19 -6.12 21.04
N ARG A 181 -23.14 -5.37 21.40
CA ARG A 181 -23.21 -3.94 21.68
C ARG A 181 -21.93 -3.25 21.25
N THR A 182 -22.02 -2.03 20.80
CA THR A 182 -20.87 -1.18 20.54
C THR A 182 -21.13 0.22 21.15
N TRP A 183 -20.07 0.85 21.60
CA TRP A 183 -20.12 2.22 22.13
C TRP A 183 -19.05 3.06 21.46
N ASP A 184 -19.31 4.33 21.27
CA ASP A 184 -18.32 5.31 20.84
C ASP A 184 -17.97 6.30 21.94
N GLU A 185 -16.98 7.14 21.69
CA GLU A 185 -16.54 8.19 22.61
C GLU A 185 -17.62 9.25 22.91
N ARG A 186 -18.63 9.38 22.05
CA ARG A 186 -19.74 10.32 22.20
C ARG A 186 -20.90 9.75 23.01
N ASN A 187 -20.72 8.58 23.63
CA ASN A 187 -21.73 7.83 24.38
C ASN A 187 -22.91 7.34 23.52
N HIS A 188 -22.73 7.19 22.22
CA HIS A 188 -23.71 6.47 21.42
C HIS A 188 -23.57 4.97 21.71
N GLU A 189 -24.69 4.30 21.91
CA GLU A 189 -24.78 2.86 22.06
C GLU A 189 -25.56 2.26 20.89
N PHE A 190 -24.99 1.21 20.31
CA PHE A 190 -25.64 0.42 19.26
C PHE A 190 -25.82 -1.00 19.79
N GLN A 191 -27.04 -1.53 19.67
CA GLN A 191 -27.37 -2.88 20.08
C GLN A 191 -27.76 -3.71 18.87
N TYR A 192 -27.23 -4.93 18.79
CA TYR A 192 -27.49 -5.87 17.69
C TYR A 192 -28.23 -7.08 18.23
N LEU A 193 -29.32 -7.45 17.58
CA LEU A 193 -30.13 -8.61 17.93
C LEU A 193 -30.02 -9.67 16.84
N TYR A 194 -30.03 -10.92 17.27
CA TYR A 194 -29.85 -12.08 16.40
C TYR A 194 -30.99 -13.11 16.64
N ASP A 195 -31.37 -13.80 15.61
CA ASP A 195 -32.27 -14.97 15.73
C ASP A 195 -31.50 -16.21 16.25
N ILE A 196 -32.23 -17.31 16.43
CA ILE A 196 -31.65 -18.58 16.90
C ILE A 196 -30.61 -19.18 15.97
N LEU A 197 -30.57 -18.76 14.71
CA LEU A 197 -29.56 -19.14 13.72
C LEU A 197 -28.43 -18.12 13.61
N HIS A 198 -28.32 -17.18 14.57
CA HIS A 198 -27.35 -16.10 14.62
C HIS A 198 -27.39 -15.16 13.40
N ARG A 199 -28.52 -15.03 12.73
CA ARG A 199 -28.72 -14.03 11.67
C ARG A 199 -29.16 -12.71 12.30
N PRO A 200 -28.59 -11.56 11.86
CA PRO A 200 -28.97 -10.25 12.40
C PRO A 200 -30.46 -9.96 12.11
N THR A 201 -31.20 -9.57 13.14
CA THR A 201 -32.62 -9.24 13.04
C THR A 201 -32.87 -7.75 13.24
N GLN A 202 -32.00 -7.05 13.99
CA GLN A 202 -32.14 -5.62 14.28
C GLN A 202 -30.76 -5.01 14.61
N SER A 203 -30.55 -3.75 14.25
CA SER A 203 -29.41 -2.92 14.60
C SER A 203 -29.84 -1.50 14.88
#